data_7e244c836a972d2f60391f59cdc648ee
#
_entry.id   7e244c836a972d2f60391f59cdc648ee
#
_cell.length_a   1.000
_cell.length_b   1.000
_cell.length_c   1.000
_cell.angle_alpha   90.00
_cell.angle_beta   90.00
_cell.angle_gamma   90.00
#
_symmetry.space_group_name_H-M   'P 1'
#
loop_
_entity.id
_entity.type
_entity.pdbx_description
1 polymer ?
#
loop_
_entity_poly.entity_id
_entity_poly.type
_entity_poly.pdbx_seq_one_letter_code
_entity_poly.pdbx_strand_id
1 'polypeptide(L)'
;TSDAYKNDLNGIMLESFPSFLGWKQAMKTYASNQGGQEQPRFMIINVNTGNNGKNNNYKKVRFGLASTLLLDGYYSFDFGDQNHGQTWWYDEYSVDLGNPLGSAVSLNNKPQFEEDVWRREYENGIALVNATEESQDIDLGGDYEKIKGTQDKAVNNGAIISQLNLPSKDGLIMLRPVQSLKNVVFKNGNFVRFFNVNGTRSRNGLFIYEEGVLGGAKIYYGDLDGDGLEEKIMVIGQKLQIFNSAGEIWFDGFPFDGSYKGELNIAIGRLNGELTDSIVVSQNKGGEAVVYNYHGGVIKEKIFPLGKKFKLGLSVAVADSNSPGVAKNGQVILGTGGNSRPEVIIFDSSLSRINKRFFIDTRKLKGELGVAVGDVSGDKNKEIIVALDYGTSKQVKIYNFAGKLLSQFKLSGSFTFGPLKVGAVDVDFDGRDEIVLMNGQ
;
A
#
# COMPACT_ATOMS: atom_id res chain seq x y z
N THR A 1 29.87 13.19 -28.57
CA THR A 1 28.97 12.39 -29.39
C THR A 1 27.56 12.91 -29.21
N SER A 2 27.17 13.48 -29.88
CA SER A 2 26.88 14.01 -31.15
C SER A 2 25.35 14.23 -31.26
N ASP A 3 25.01 15.50 -31.17
CA ASP A 3 23.69 15.97 -31.62
C ASP A 3 23.37 15.45 -33.06
N ALA A 4 24.36 14.94 -33.77
CA ALA A 4 24.22 14.39 -35.11
C ALA A 4 23.37 13.14 -35.23
N TYR A 5 23.30 12.29 -34.18
CA TYR A 5 22.53 11.02 -34.21
C TYR A 5 21.32 11.02 -33.24
N LYS A 6 21.06 12.17 -32.63
CA LYS A 6 20.02 12.29 -31.60
C LYS A 6 18.62 11.92 -32.08
N ASN A 7 18.35 12.14 -33.36
CA ASN A 7 17.06 11.82 -33.98
C ASN A 7 17.00 10.43 -34.62
N ASP A 8 18.12 9.70 -34.61
CA ASP A 8 18.22 8.39 -35.24
C ASP A 8 18.28 7.26 -34.19
N LEU A 9 18.23 7.60 -32.88
CA LEU A 9 18.38 6.66 -31.78
C LEU A 9 17.20 6.75 -30.81
N ASN A 10 16.74 5.61 -30.32
CA ASN A 10 15.68 5.53 -29.32
C ASN A 10 16.23 5.66 -27.89
N GLY A 11 17.52 5.43 -27.67
CA GLY A 11 18.10 5.45 -26.32
C GLY A 11 19.59 5.75 -26.30
N ILE A 12 20.06 6.18 -25.14
CA ILE A 12 21.47 6.48 -24.86
C ILE A 12 21.82 5.89 -23.50
N MET A 13 23.01 5.31 -23.39
CA MET A 13 23.62 4.90 -22.13
C MET A 13 24.73 5.83 -21.74
N LEU A 14 24.74 6.31 -20.51
CA LEU A 14 25.87 6.98 -19.88
C LEU A 14 26.62 5.94 -19.03
N GLU A 15 27.70 5.42 -19.56
CA GLU A 15 28.53 4.42 -18.90
C GLU A 15 29.45 5.04 -17.84
N SER A 16 29.76 4.23 -16.82
CA SER A 16 30.69 4.59 -15.74
C SER A 16 30.33 5.92 -15.05
N PHE A 17 29.03 6.17 -14.85
CA PHE A 17 28.55 7.39 -14.22
C PHE A 17 29.11 7.55 -12.79
N PRO A 18 29.51 8.77 -12.37
CA PRO A 18 29.44 10.05 -13.10
C PRO A 18 30.59 10.28 -14.09
N SER A 19 31.45 9.28 -14.36
CA SER A 19 32.61 9.31 -15.23
C SER A 19 33.66 10.36 -14.84
N PHE A 20 34.71 10.50 -15.65
CA PHE A 20 35.73 11.54 -15.48
C PHE A 20 35.23 12.98 -15.69
N LEU A 21 34.01 13.16 -16.24
CA LEU A 21 33.39 14.47 -16.45
C LEU A 21 32.81 15.06 -15.16
N GLY A 22 32.67 14.27 -14.11
CA GLY A 22 32.02 14.64 -12.86
C GLY A 22 30.50 14.68 -12.96
N TRP A 23 29.85 14.68 -11.78
CA TRP A 23 28.40 14.55 -11.65
C TRP A 23 27.63 15.66 -12.39
N LYS A 24 28.02 16.91 -12.22
CA LYS A 24 27.39 18.09 -12.86
C LYS A 24 27.30 17.93 -14.38
N GLN A 25 28.40 17.61 -15.03
CA GLN A 25 28.42 17.49 -16.49
C GLN A 25 27.66 16.24 -16.95
N ALA A 26 27.76 15.13 -16.23
CA ALA A 26 27.04 13.92 -16.53
C ALA A 26 25.51 14.13 -16.43
N MET A 27 25.02 14.82 -15.39
CA MET A 27 23.60 15.15 -15.24
C MET A 27 23.10 16.15 -16.29
N LYS A 28 23.89 17.15 -16.67
CA LYS A 28 23.55 18.06 -17.78
C LYS A 28 23.45 17.31 -19.12
N THR A 29 24.37 16.38 -19.36
CA THR A 29 24.30 15.48 -20.53
C THR A 29 23.05 14.59 -20.46
N TYR A 30 22.72 14.04 -19.29
CA TYR A 30 21.52 13.24 -19.10
C TYR A 30 20.26 14.07 -19.42
N ALA A 31 20.13 15.25 -18.83
CA ALA A 31 18.98 16.14 -19.04
C ALA A 31 18.82 16.57 -20.50
N SER A 32 19.92 16.94 -21.18
CA SER A 32 19.87 17.40 -22.57
C SER A 32 19.48 16.30 -23.56
N ASN A 33 19.65 15.03 -23.18
CA ASN A 33 19.32 13.88 -24.00
C ASN A 33 17.95 13.26 -23.70
N GLN A 34 17.17 13.80 -22.77
CA GLN A 34 15.79 13.36 -22.53
C GLN A 34 14.79 13.83 -23.60
N GLY A 35 15.16 14.76 -24.46
CA GLY A 35 14.34 15.25 -25.56
C GLY A 35 14.94 14.98 -26.93
N GLY A 36 14.13 14.77 -27.95
CA GLY A 36 14.59 14.69 -29.35
C GLY A 36 15.01 13.31 -29.82
N GLN A 37 14.79 12.25 -29.06
CA GLN A 37 14.98 10.86 -29.49
C GLN A 37 13.69 10.29 -30.07
N GLU A 38 13.81 9.27 -30.94
CA GLU A 38 12.65 8.53 -31.43
C GLU A 38 11.95 7.73 -30.32
N GLN A 39 10.66 7.48 -30.46
CA GLN A 39 9.89 6.68 -29.53
C GLN A 39 10.07 5.17 -29.79
N PRO A 40 10.08 4.30 -28.75
CA PRO A 40 10.10 4.65 -27.31
C PRO A 40 11.46 5.17 -26.87
N ARG A 41 11.47 6.23 -26.05
CA ARG A 41 12.71 6.80 -25.52
C ARG A 41 13.17 6.07 -24.28
N PHE A 42 14.48 5.87 -24.15
CA PHE A 42 15.08 5.42 -22.89
C PHE A 42 16.49 5.96 -22.69
N MET A 43 16.79 6.28 -21.45
CA MET A 43 18.13 6.65 -20.99
C MET A 43 18.57 5.65 -19.94
N ILE A 44 19.79 5.15 -20.03
CA ILE A 44 20.38 4.23 -19.04
C ILE A 44 21.55 4.93 -18.39
N ILE A 45 21.53 5.01 -17.07
CA ILE A 45 22.67 5.45 -16.27
C ILE A 45 23.33 4.18 -15.72
N ASN A 46 24.51 3.87 -16.24
CA ASN A 46 25.30 2.73 -15.79
C ASN A 46 26.35 3.19 -14.80
N VAL A 47 26.33 2.61 -13.63
CA VAL A 47 27.37 2.70 -12.60
C VAL A 47 28.05 1.34 -12.48
N ASN A 48 29.32 1.27 -12.18
CA ASN A 48 30.01 0.00 -12.12
C ASN A 48 31.06 -0.08 -11.00
N THR A 49 31.60 -1.25 -10.77
CA THR A 49 32.62 -1.48 -9.74
C THR A 49 34.02 -1.03 -10.13
N GLY A 50 34.24 -0.56 -11.36
CA GLY A 50 35.58 -0.30 -11.91
C GLY A 50 36.37 -1.57 -12.14
N ASN A 51 35.73 -2.62 -12.64
CA ASN A 51 36.30 -3.92 -12.95
C ASN A 51 36.88 -4.70 -11.72
N ASN A 52 36.45 -4.37 -10.51
CA ASN A 52 36.95 -5.04 -9.29
C ASN A 52 35.94 -5.97 -8.63
N GLY A 53 34.66 -5.97 -9.08
CA GLY A 53 33.61 -6.86 -8.59
C GLY A 53 33.10 -6.56 -7.19
N LYS A 54 33.50 -5.45 -6.55
CA LYS A 54 33.05 -5.06 -5.21
C LYS A 54 31.62 -4.51 -5.26
N ASN A 55 30.64 -5.39 -5.22
CA ASN A 55 29.24 -5.06 -5.33
C ASN A 55 28.60 -4.50 -4.03
N ASN A 56 29.35 -4.38 -2.96
CA ASN A 56 28.90 -3.88 -1.65
C ASN A 56 29.22 -2.40 -1.41
N ASN A 57 29.60 -1.65 -2.44
CA ASN A 57 29.73 -0.19 -2.34
C ASN A 57 28.34 0.46 -2.44
N TYR A 58 27.53 0.26 -1.41
CA TYR A 58 26.14 0.72 -1.36
C TYR A 58 26.00 2.24 -1.54
N LYS A 59 26.96 3.03 -1.05
CA LYS A 59 26.99 4.47 -1.27
C LYS A 59 27.06 4.81 -2.78
N LYS A 60 27.90 4.13 -3.53
CA LYS A 60 28.01 4.31 -4.98
C LYS A 60 26.75 3.90 -5.72
N VAL A 61 26.12 2.80 -5.27
CA VAL A 61 24.83 2.33 -5.79
C VAL A 61 23.75 3.40 -5.56
N ARG A 62 23.58 3.88 -4.32
CA ARG A 62 22.59 4.89 -3.98
C ARG A 62 22.79 6.19 -4.71
N PHE A 63 24.05 6.67 -4.80
CA PHE A 63 24.36 7.90 -5.50
C PHE A 63 23.97 7.84 -6.98
N GLY A 64 24.29 6.75 -7.65
CA GLY A 64 23.90 6.56 -9.06
C GLY A 64 22.41 6.40 -9.25
N LEU A 65 21.77 5.56 -8.45
CA LEU A 65 20.32 5.33 -8.53
C LEU A 65 19.51 6.61 -8.23
N ALA A 66 19.81 7.29 -7.12
CA ALA A 66 19.13 8.53 -6.78
C ALA A 66 19.37 9.63 -7.82
N SER A 67 20.59 9.71 -8.39
CA SER A 67 20.87 10.63 -9.52
C SER A 67 20.03 10.29 -10.75
N THR A 68 19.83 9.01 -11.04
CA THR A 68 18.97 8.57 -12.15
C THR A 68 17.52 8.99 -11.92
N LEU A 69 17.04 8.85 -10.69
CA LEU A 69 15.69 9.22 -10.27
C LEU A 69 15.42 10.74 -10.27
N LEU A 70 16.44 11.60 -10.33
CA LEU A 70 16.20 13.05 -10.54
C LEU A 70 15.61 13.36 -11.92
N LEU A 71 15.68 12.41 -12.85
CA LEU A 71 15.09 12.44 -14.19
C LEU A 71 14.39 11.09 -14.48
N ASP A 72 14.02 10.83 -15.76
CA ASP A 72 13.15 9.69 -16.14
C ASP A 72 13.92 8.57 -16.85
N GLY A 73 15.07 8.16 -16.33
CA GLY A 73 15.88 7.11 -16.92
C GLY A 73 15.87 5.79 -16.14
N TYR A 74 16.60 4.82 -16.67
CA TYR A 74 16.83 3.52 -16.06
C TYR A 74 18.21 3.47 -15.44
N TYR A 75 18.35 2.73 -14.37
CA TYR A 75 19.60 2.55 -13.64
C TYR A 75 20.14 1.14 -13.82
N SER A 76 21.48 1.04 -13.93
CA SER A 76 22.21 -0.21 -13.96
C SER A 76 23.45 -0.13 -13.08
N PHE A 77 23.76 -1.21 -12.36
CA PHE A 77 25.02 -1.36 -11.63
C PHE A 77 25.65 -2.71 -11.95
N ASP A 78 26.87 -2.70 -12.46
CA ASP A 78 27.55 -3.91 -12.94
C ASP A 78 29.03 -3.97 -12.57
N PHE A 79 29.72 -4.99 -13.08
CA PHE A 79 31.16 -5.21 -12.84
C PHE A 79 32.01 -4.08 -13.47
N GLY A 80 31.72 -3.69 -14.69
CA GLY A 80 32.46 -2.71 -15.48
C GLY A 80 32.69 -3.15 -16.92
N ASP A 81 33.57 -2.48 -17.63
CA ASP A 81 33.79 -2.63 -19.08
C ASP A 81 34.12 -4.05 -19.54
N GLN A 82 34.62 -4.91 -18.64
CA GLN A 82 34.98 -6.30 -18.93
C GLN A 82 33.80 -7.27 -18.84
N ASN A 83 32.73 -6.91 -18.12
CA ASN A 83 31.59 -7.80 -17.93
C ASN A 83 30.36 -7.00 -17.48
N HIS A 84 29.26 -7.13 -18.21
CA HIS A 84 27.96 -6.48 -17.93
C HIS A 84 26.84 -7.47 -17.56
N GLY A 85 27.18 -8.75 -17.31
CA GLY A 85 26.18 -9.82 -17.10
C GLY A 85 25.69 -9.99 -15.67
N GLN A 86 25.96 -9.05 -14.75
CA GLN A 86 25.55 -9.18 -13.36
C GLN A 86 24.09 -8.86 -13.16
N THR A 87 23.44 -9.64 -12.30
CA THR A 87 22.06 -9.48 -11.85
C THR A 87 22.00 -9.18 -10.36
N TRP A 88 22.89 -8.30 -9.90
CA TRP A 88 22.93 -7.90 -8.48
C TRP A 88 21.67 -7.13 -8.12
N TRP A 89 21.10 -7.46 -6.96
CA TRP A 89 19.89 -6.84 -6.46
C TRP A 89 20.19 -6.04 -5.20
N TYR A 90 19.62 -4.84 -5.11
CA TYR A 90 19.76 -3.94 -3.97
C TYR A 90 18.39 -3.67 -3.34
N ASP A 91 18.37 -3.40 -2.02
CA ASP A 91 17.13 -3.15 -1.29
C ASP A 91 16.30 -2.03 -1.94
N GLU A 92 16.97 -1.01 -2.47
CA GLU A 92 16.38 0.14 -3.15
C GLU A 92 15.58 -0.23 -4.42
N TYR A 93 15.92 -1.34 -5.09
CA TYR A 93 15.20 -1.81 -6.28
C TYR A 93 13.83 -2.42 -5.96
N SER A 94 13.58 -2.73 -4.69
CA SER A 94 12.33 -3.30 -4.22
C SER A 94 11.32 -2.24 -3.78
N VAL A 95 11.67 -0.96 -3.88
CA VAL A 95 10.83 0.18 -3.47
C VAL A 95 10.13 0.76 -4.68
N ASP A 96 8.82 0.93 -4.58
CA ASP A 96 8.03 1.63 -5.57
C ASP A 96 7.78 3.06 -5.09
N LEU A 97 8.43 4.02 -5.72
CA LEU A 97 8.21 5.45 -5.46
C LEU A 97 6.96 6.00 -6.15
N GLY A 98 6.32 5.22 -7.03
CA GLY A 98 5.23 5.73 -7.86
C GLY A 98 5.73 6.68 -8.96
N ASN A 99 4.83 7.49 -9.50
CA ASN A 99 5.14 8.47 -10.52
C ASN A 99 5.81 9.72 -9.93
N PRO A 100 6.69 10.41 -10.68
CA PRO A 100 7.24 11.67 -10.24
C PRO A 100 6.16 12.77 -10.24
N LEU A 101 6.12 13.58 -9.18
CA LEU A 101 5.17 14.69 -9.01
C LEU A 101 5.66 16.01 -9.65
N GLY A 102 6.89 16.01 -10.16
CA GLY A 102 7.46 17.20 -10.78
C GLY A 102 8.92 17.01 -11.19
N SER A 103 9.56 18.11 -11.53
CA SER A 103 11.00 18.15 -11.83
C SER A 103 11.83 18.15 -10.55
N ALA A 104 13.06 17.65 -10.63
CA ALA A 104 14.01 17.77 -9.54
C ALA A 104 14.33 19.24 -9.23
N VAL A 105 14.45 19.56 -7.94
CA VAL A 105 14.77 20.90 -7.44
C VAL A 105 16.06 20.90 -6.61
N SER A 106 16.84 21.95 -6.70
CA SER A 106 17.97 22.22 -5.81
C SER A 106 17.46 22.81 -4.49
N LEU A 107 17.95 22.32 -3.36
CA LEU A 107 17.55 22.85 -2.05
C LEU A 107 18.06 24.26 -1.79
N ASN A 108 19.11 24.68 -2.47
CA ASN A 108 19.68 26.04 -2.36
C ASN A 108 19.42 26.90 -3.62
N ASN A 109 18.41 26.57 -4.41
CA ASN A 109 18.00 27.30 -5.61
C ASN A 109 19.13 27.47 -6.65
N LYS A 110 20.02 26.49 -6.78
CA LYS A 110 21.08 26.50 -7.78
C LYS A 110 20.51 26.24 -9.18
N PRO A 111 21.18 26.76 -10.24
CA PRO A 111 20.82 26.38 -11.60
C PRO A 111 20.86 24.86 -11.83
N GLN A 112 20.17 24.42 -12.88
CA GLN A 112 19.96 23.00 -13.15
C GLN A 112 21.28 22.21 -13.11
N PHE A 113 21.31 21.22 -12.21
CA PHE A 113 22.41 20.29 -11.96
C PHE A 113 23.78 20.92 -11.66
N GLU A 114 23.78 22.10 -11.03
CA GLU A 114 24.96 22.59 -10.33
C GLU A 114 25.22 21.73 -9.06
N GLU A 115 26.44 21.80 -8.53
CA GLU A 115 26.79 21.07 -7.29
C GLU A 115 25.97 21.61 -6.11
N ASP A 116 25.06 20.77 -5.62
CA ASP A 116 24.13 21.06 -4.54
C ASP A 116 23.47 19.77 -4.03
N VAL A 117 22.57 19.89 -3.08
CA VAL A 117 21.62 18.83 -2.76
C VAL A 117 20.41 18.98 -3.67
N TRP A 118 20.08 17.90 -4.35
CA TRP A 118 18.95 17.80 -5.27
C TRP A 118 17.88 16.88 -4.73
N ARG A 119 16.62 17.26 -4.89
CA ARG A 119 15.45 16.50 -4.47
C ARG A 119 14.44 16.39 -5.59
N ARG A 120 13.80 15.22 -5.72
CA ARG A 120 12.62 15.02 -6.57
C ARG A 120 11.55 14.33 -5.79
N GLU A 121 10.33 14.87 -5.88
CA GLU A 121 9.13 14.33 -5.26
C GLU A 121 8.52 13.24 -6.12
N TYR A 122 8.00 12.21 -5.46
CA TYR A 122 7.26 11.11 -6.03
C TYR A 122 5.96 10.87 -5.22
N GLU A 123 5.02 10.12 -5.80
CA GLU A 123 3.75 9.78 -5.13
C GLU A 123 3.99 9.18 -3.73
N ASN A 124 4.90 8.21 -3.61
CA ASN A 124 5.14 7.46 -2.37
C ASN A 124 6.41 7.88 -1.62
N GLY A 125 7.12 8.89 -2.05
CA GLY A 125 8.38 9.25 -1.40
C GLY A 125 9.19 10.31 -2.11
N ILE A 126 10.50 10.30 -1.85
CA ILE A 126 11.46 11.25 -2.43
C ILE A 126 12.76 10.54 -2.84
N ALA A 127 13.43 11.11 -3.82
CA ALA A 127 14.83 10.84 -4.12
C ALA A 127 15.68 12.08 -3.78
N LEU A 128 16.76 11.88 -3.03
CA LEU A 128 17.74 12.90 -2.64
C LEU A 128 19.13 12.56 -3.16
N VAL A 129 19.87 13.55 -3.59
CA VAL A 129 21.28 13.44 -4.00
C VAL A 129 22.08 14.58 -3.41
N ASN A 130 23.12 14.27 -2.66
CA ASN A 130 24.15 15.23 -2.32
C ASN A 130 25.28 15.17 -3.35
N ALA A 131 25.28 16.11 -4.29
CA ALA A 131 26.31 16.19 -5.32
C ALA A 131 27.54 17.01 -4.92
N THR A 132 27.61 17.52 -3.67
CA THR A 132 28.72 18.32 -3.16
C THR A 132 29.88 17.45 -2.65
N GLU A 133 31.03 18.06 -2.37
CA GLU A 133 32.19 17.37 -1.81
C GLU A 133 32.12 17.21 -0.29
N GLU A 134 31.11 17.78 0.38
CA GLU A 134 30.96 17.75 1.83
C GLU A 134 29.60 17.16 2.21
N SER A 135 29.51 16.67 3.46
CA SER A 135 28.22 16.26 4.03
C SER A 135 27.32 17.48 4.20
N GLN A 136 26.02 17.28 3.97
CA GLN A 136 25.02 18.34 4.07
C GLN A 136 23.96 17.97 5.10
N ASP A 137 23.66 18.89 6.00
CA ASP A 137 22.52 18.79 6.89
C ASP A 137 21.25 19.26 6.16
N ILE A 138 20.26 18.39 6.10
CA ILE A 138 19.06 18.57 5.30
C ILE A 138 17.85 18.52 6.20
N ASP A 139 17.04 19.57 6.16
CA ASP A 139 15.67 19.56 6.65
C ASP A 139 14.76 19.03 5.52
N LEU A 140 14.01 17.96 5.81
CA LEU A 140 13.15 17.30 4.83
C LEU A 140 11.82 18.03 4.64
N GLY A 141 11.47 18.97 5.53
CA GLY A 141 10.19 19.67 5.50
C GLY A 141 9.00 18.81 5.96
N GLY A 142 9.26 17.67 6.54
CA GLY A 142 8.29 16.69 7.05
C GLY A 142 8.96 15.36 7.37
N ASP A 143 8.17 14.42 7.89
CA ASP A 143 8.65 13.09 8.23
C ASP A 143 8.75 12.20 6.99
N TYR A 144 9.87 11.47 6.88
CA TYR A 144 10.10 10.45 5.85
C TYR A 144 10.67 9.19 6.46
N GLU A 145 10.26 8.04 5.92
CA GLU A 145 10.69 6.73 6.36
C GLU A 145 11.85 6.23 5.48
N LYS A 146 12.98 5.90 6.10
CA LYS A 146 14.07 5.22 5.41
C LYS A 146 13.66 3.81 5.00
N ILE A 147 14.22 3.31 3.91
CA ILE A 147 14.04 1.90 3.51
C ILE A 147 14.46 0.99 4.68
N LYS A 148 13.65 -0.04 4.96
CA LYS A 148 14.02 -1.10 5.91
C LYS A 148 14.63 -2.26 5.13
N GLY A 149 15.93 -2.16 4.91
CA GLY A 149 16.68 -3.10 4.08
C GLY A 149 17.38 -4.19 4.87
N THR A 150 18.02 -5.08 4.13
CA THR A 150 18.83 -6.18 4.64
C THR A 150 20.31 -5.98 4.42
N GLN A 151 20.67 -5.12 3.47
CA GLN A 151 22.04 -4.78 3.09
C GLN A 151 22.52 -3.63 3.96
N ASP A 152 22.84 -2.47 3.48
CA ASP A 152 23.38 -1.33 4.26
C ASP A 152 22.47 -0.90 5.43
N LYS A 153 22.43 -1.69 6.50
CA LYS A 153 21.54 -1.51 7.65
C LYS A 153 21.80 -0.23 8.44
N ALA A 154 22.94 0.39 8.28
CA ALA A 154 23.23 1.69 8.91
C ALA A 154 22.42 2.81 8.24
N VAL A 155 22.20 2.71 6.95
CA VAL A 155 21.41 3.67 6.16
C VAL A 155 19.98 3.21 6.02
N ASN A 156 19.76 1.96 5.56
CA ASN A 156 18.45 1.36 5.31
C ASN A 156 17.90 0.68 6.57
N ASN A 157 17.68 1.47 7.62
CA ASN A 157 17.30 1.00 8.96
C ASN A 157 15.80 1.11 9.26
N GLY A 158 15.00 1.69 8.36
CA GLY A 158 13.55 1.88 8.52
C GLY A 158 13.18 3.00 9.50
N ALA A 159 14.09 3.89 9.86
CA ALA A 159 13.79 5.00 10.77
C ALA A 159 12.97 6.09 10.09
N ILE A 160 12.01 6.64 10.81
CA ILE A 160 11.28 7.85 10.40
C ILE A 160 12.09 9.06 10.89
N ILE A 161 12.39 9.98 9.99
CA ILE A 161 13.21 11.14 10.26
C ILE A 161 12.67 12.37 9.53
N SER A 162 12.84 13.55 10.13
CA SER A 162 12.53 14.86 9.52
C SER A 162 13.79 15.63 9.09
N GLN A 163 14.95 15.17 9.55
CA GLN A 163 16.25 15.78 9.25
C GLN A 163 17.31 14.68 9.09
N LEU A 164 18.30 14.91 8.27
CA LEU A 164 19.45 13.99 8.12
C LEU A 164 20.72 14.74 7.74
N ASN A 165 21.85 14.15 8.11
CA ASN A 165 23.16 14.48 7.52
C ASN A 165 23.39 13.52 6.35
N LEU A 166 23.39 14.04 5.12
CA LEU A 166 23.66 13.24 3.91
C LEU A 166 25.12 13.39 3.51
N PRO A 167 25.93 12.31 3.53
CA PRO A 167 27.33 12.36 3.17
C PRO A 167 27.58 12.90 1.75
N SER A 168 28.77 13.47 1.53
CA SER A 168 29.18 13.89 0.18
C SER A 168 29.03 12.76 -0.83
N LYS A 169 28.61 13.05 -2.06
CA LYS A 169 28.48 12.05 -3.15
C LYS A 169 27.71 10.79 -2.70
N ASP A 170 26.61 11.01 -1.97
CA ASP A 170 25.66 9.95 -1.60
C ASP A 170 24.25 10.31 -2.07
N GLY A 171 23.39 9.33 -2.14
CA GLY A 171 21.98 9.49 -2.45
C GLY A 171 21.11 8.69 -1.50
N LEU A 172 19.85 9.06 -1.39
CA LEU A 172 18.90 8.39 -0.54
C LEU A 172 17.52 8.37 -1.19
N ILE A 173 16.86 7.24 -1.08
CA ILE A 173 15.44 7.08 -1.40
C ILE A 173 14.71 6.91 -0.09
N MET A 174 13.66 7.71 0.12
CA MET A 174 12.85 7.63 1.33
C MET A 174 11.37 7.62 0.97
N LEU A 175 10.58 6.99 1.81
CA LEU A 175 9.15 6.83 1.65
C LEU A 175 8.39 7.81 2.54
N ARG A 176 7.19 8.20 2.13
CA ARG A 176 6.26 8.89 3.03
C ARG A 176 5.89 7.94 4.17
N PRO A 177 5.87 8.39 5.44
CA PRO A 177 5.49 7.52 6.55
C PRO A 177 4.00 7.18 6.50
N VAL A 178 3.62 6.11 7.18
CA VAL A 178 2.21 5.78 7.38
C VAL A 178 1.57 6.88 8.21
N GLN A 179 0.63 7.61 7.61
CA GLN A 179 -0.12 8.69 8.25
C GLN A 179 -1.40 8.18 8.91
N SER A 180 -2.01 7.16 8.32
CA SER A 180 -3.27 6.63 8.81
C SER A 180 -3.42 5.14 8.49
N LEU A 181 -4.04 4.41 9.41
CA LEU A 181 -4.61 3.09 9.18
C LEU A 181 -6.13 3.11 9.38
N LYS A 182 -6.72 4.29 9.19
CA LYS A 182 -8.14 4.52 9.32
C LYS A 182 -8.93 3.57 8.41
N ASN A 183 -10.06 3.11 8.89
CA ASN A 183 -10.97 2.21 8.14
C ASN A 183 -10.39 0.82 7.80
N VAL A 184 -9.23 0.44 8.35
CA VAL A 184 -8.69 -0.91 8.22
C VAL A 184 -8.90 -1.69 9.50
N VAL A 185 -9.46 -2.90 9.39
CA VAL A 185 -9.44 -3.86 10.51
C VAL A 185 -8.05 -4.37 10.70
N PHE A 186 -7.48 -4.15 11.82
CA PHE A 186 -6.25 -4.84 12.17
C PHE A 186 -6.41 -5.66 13.46
N LYS A 187 -5.60 -6.70 13.57
CA LYS A 187 -5.51 -7.54 14.76
C LYS A 187 -4.32 -7.08 15.58
N ASN A 188 -4.52 -6.72 16.83
CA ASN A 188 -3.41 -6.31 17.71
C ASN A 188 -2.36 -7.42 17.81
N GLY A 189 -1.12 -7.09 17.49
CA GLY A 189 -0.02 -8.03 17.39
C GLY A 189 0.24 -8.58 15.97
N ASN A 190 -0.44 -8.10 14.94
CA ASN A 190 -0.18 -8.53 13.57
C ASN A 190 0.84 -7.66 12.85
N PHE A 191 1.55 -8.28 11.92
CA PHE A 191 2.40 -7.58 10.98
C PHE A 191 1.63 -7.29 9.69
N VAL A 192 1.61 -6.02 9.28
CA VAL A 192 0.94 -5.57 8.06
C VAL A 192 1.94 -5.27 6.96
N ARG A 193 1.51 -5.44 5.72
CA ARG A 193 2.28 -5.14 4.51
C ARG A 193 1.40 -4.42 3.51
N PHE A 194 2.02 -3.50 2.78
CA PHE A 194 1.37 -2.58 1.86
C PHE A 194 1.76 -2.91 0.41
N PHE A 195 0.77 -2.90 -0.46
CA PHE A 195 0.96 -3.25 -1.86
C PHE A 195 0.18 -2.31 -2.77
N ASN A 196 0.77 -2.01 -3.92
CA ASN A 196 0.11 -1.37 -5.04
C ASN A 196 -0.82 -2.35 -5.77
N VAL A 197 -1.66 -1.82 -6.65
CA VAL A 197 -2.62 -2.57 -7.48
C VAL A 197 -1.97 -3.66 -8.34
N ASN A 198 -0.69 -3.53 -8.69
CA ASN A 198 0.08 -4.51 -9.46
C ASN A 198 0.77 -5.59 -8.60
N GLY A 199 0.69 -5.49 -7.26
CA GLY A 199 1.30 -6.43 -6.32
C GLY A 199 2.75 -6.11 -5.94
N THR A 200 3.29 -4.98 -6.36
CA THR A 200 4.57 -4.48 -5.81
C THR A 200 4.36 -3.94 -4.41
N ARG A 201 5.36 -4.03 -3.54
CA ARG A 201 5.31 -3.38 -2.24
C ARG A 201 5.41 -1.87 -2.40
N SER A 202 4.45 -1.13 -1.86
CA SER A 202 4.49 0.33 -1.87
C SER A 202 5.46 0.86 -0.82
N ARG A 203 5.61 0.14 0.31
CA ARG A 203 6.41 0.61 1.45
C ARG A 203 6.81 -0.52 2.41
N ASN A 204 7.54 -0.16 3.47
CA ASN A 204 7.88 -1.07 4.57
C ASN A 204 6.61 -1.57 5.28
N GLY A 205 6.64 -2.85 5.67
CA GLY A 205 5.62 -3.38 6.57
C GLY A 205 5.90 -2.96 8.00
N LEU A 206 4.86 -2.89 8.82
CA LEU A 206 4.97 -2.54 10.23
C LEU A 206 4.20 -3.52 11.12
N PHE A 207 4.56 -3.53 12.40
CA PHE A 207 3.90 -4.34 13.40
C PHE A 207 2.87 -3.47 14.12
N ILE A 208 1.59 -3.87 14.03
CA ILE A 208 0.49 -3.15 14.69
C ILE A 208 0.42 -3.63 16.12
N TYR A 209 0.66 -2.72 17.05
CA TYR A 209 0.56 -2.99 18.47
C TYR A 209 -0.01 -1.77 19.20
N GLU A 210 -1.09 -2.00 19.93
CA GLU A 210 -1.69 -1.01 20.80
C GLU A 210 -1.53 -1.47 22.25
N GLU A 211 -0.87 -0.67 23.06
CA GLU A 211 -0.61 -0.96 24.46
C GLU A 211 -1.92 -1.01 25.28
N GLY A 212 -2.00 -1.94 26.21
CA GLY A 212 -3.21 -2.14 27.02
C GLY A 212 -4.33 -2.90 26.31
N VAL A 213 -4.18 -3.23 25.04
CA VAL A 213 -5.14 -4.05 24.29
C VAL A 213 -4.70 -5.50 24.22
N LEU A 214 -5.64 -6.42 24.43
CA LEU A 214 -5.39 -7.86 24.37
C LEU A 214 -4.83 -8.26 22.99
N GLY A 215 -3.77 -9.04 22.98
CA GLY A 215 -3.21 -9.61 21.76
C GLY A 215 -4.26 -10.42 20.99
N GLY A 216 -4.36 -10.21 19.69
CA GLY A 216 -5.36 -10.84 18.83
C GLY A 216 -6.75 -10.19 18.82
N ALA A 217 -7.00 -9.15 19.62
CA ALA A 217 -8.19 -8.32 19.48
C ALA A 217 -8.22 -7.63 18.13
N LYS A 218 -9.38 -7.56 17.49
CA LYS A 218 -9.59 -6.75 16.29
C LYS A 218 -9.95 -5.34 16.71
N ILE A 219 -9.31 -4.36 16.09
CA ILE A 219 -9.48 -2.94 16.41
C ILE A 219 -9.91 -2.21 15.14
N TYR A 220 -10.81 -1.27 15.35
CA TYR A 220 -11.32 -0.33 14.35
C TYR A 220 -11.47 1.06 14.93
N TYR A 221 -11.49 2.04 14.05
CA TYR A 221 -11.88 3.40 14.34
C TYR A 221 -12.86 3.90 13.29
N GLY A 222 -13.88 4.63 13.72
CA GLY A 222 -14.90 5.25 12.86
C GLY A 222 -15.71 6.27 13.60
N ASP A 223 -16.18 7.29 12.90
CA ASP A 223 -17.03 8.36 13.42
C ASP A 223 -18.49 7.88 13.44
N LEU A 224 -18.91 7.30 14.58
CA LEU A 224 -20.21 6.65 14.73
C LEU A 224 -21.34 7.62 15.08
N ASP A 225 -21.03 8.81 15.63
CA ASP A 225 -22.05 9.79 16.06
C ASP A 225 -22.04 11.07 15.22
N GLY A 226 -21.05 11.27 14.37
CA GLY A 226 -20.97 12.38 13.44
C GLY A 226 -20.38 13.66 14.03
N ASP A 227 -19.68 13.56 15.17
CA ASP A 227 -19.01 14.68 15.82
C ASP A 227 -17.63 15.02 15.22
N GLY A 228 -17.15 14.16 14.30
CA GLY A 228 -15.87 14.28 13.61
C GLY A 228 -14.70 13.67 14.39
N LEU A 229 -14.93 13.12 15.56
CA LEU A 229 -13.97 12.31 16.31
C LEU A 229 -14.25 10.83 16.04
N GLU A 230 -13.27 9.98 16.25
CA GLU A 230 -13.43 8.55 15.98
C GLU A 230 -13.69 7.77 17.26
N GLU A 231 -14.70 6.92 17.20
CA GLU A 231 -14.97 5.90 18.20
C GLU A 231 -14.10 4.68 17.98
N LYS A 232 -13.68 4.07 19.08
CA LYS A 232 -12.91 2.84 19.06
C LYS A 232 -13.82 1.63 19.16
N ILE A 233 -13.75 0.75 18.16
CA ILE A 233 -14.49 -0.49 18.12
C ILE A 233 -13.52 -1.66 18.33
N MET A 234 -13.77 -2.49 19.35
CA MET A 234 -12.98 -3.67 19.62
C MET A 234 -13.79 -4.94 19.50
N VAL A 235 -13.17 -5.97 18.92
CA VAL A 235 -13.71 -7.36 18.94
C VAL A 235 -12.74 -8.27 19.64
N ILE A 236 -13.23 -8.91 20.69
CA ILE A 236 -12.50 -9.91 21.47
C ILE A 236 -13.29 -11.22 21.40
N GLY A 237 -12.84 -12.15 20.57
CA GLY A 237 -13.58 -13.39 20.31
C GLY A 237 -14.93 -13.12 19.63
N GLN A 238 -16.04 -13.35 20.35
CA GLN A 238 -17.40 -13.09 19.89
C GLN A 238 -18.02 -11.81 20.48
N LYS A 239 -17.27 -11.09 21.32
CA LYS A 239 -17.73 -9.89 22.01
C LYS A 239 -17.35 -8.64 21.22
N LEU A 240 -18.30 -7.75 21.05
CA LEU A 240 -18.12 -6.42 20.47
C LEU A 240 -18.15 -5.39 21.59
N GLN A 241 -17.18 -4.49 21.60
CA GLN A 241 -17.13 -3.34 22.48
C GLN A 241 -16.99 -2.07 21.64
N ILE A 242 -17.70 -1.04 22.01
CA ILE A 242 -17.61 0.30 21.40
C ILE A 242 -17.28 1.29 22.49
N PHE A 243 -16.27 2.09 22.27
CA PHE A 243 -15.83 3.17 23.15
C PHE A 243 -15.99 4.50 22.42
N ASN A 244 -16.46 5.52 23.13
CA ASN A 244 -16.48 6.87 22.59
C ASN A 244 -15.07 7.46 22.49
N SER A 245 -14.95 8.63 21.89
CA SER A 245 -13.69 9.36 21.74
C SER A 245 -13.01 9.70 23.09
N ALA A 246 -13.76 9.76 24.19
CA ALA A 246 -13.24 9.91 25.55
C ALA A 246 -12.79 8.59 26.21
N GLY A 247 -13.00 7.44 25.57
CA GLY A 247 -12.66 6.11 26.07
C GLY A 247 -13.72 5.47 26.97
N GLU A 248 -14.92 6.04 27.05
CA GLU A 248 -16.04 5.47 27.80
C GLU A 248 -16.75 4.38 26.98
N ILE A 249 -17.22 3.33 27.64
CA ILE A 249 -17.90 2.24 26.98
C ILE A 249 -19.34 2.63 26.61
N TRP A 250 -19.64 2.67 25.32
CA TRP A 250 -20.98 2.86 24.80
C TRP A 250 -21.74 1.55 24.58
N PHE A 251 -21.02 0.51 24.19
CA PHE A 251 -21.59 -0.80 23.96
C PHE A 251 -20.64 -1.89 24.45
N ASP A 252 -21.18 -2.90 25.11
CA ASP A 252 -20.45 -4.11 25.52
C ASP A 252 -21.40 -5.31 25.44
N GLY A 253 -21.23 -6.13 24.39
CA GLY A 253 -22.19 -7.21 24.14
C GLY A 253 -21.80 -8.20 23.05
N PHE A 254 -22.73 -9.13 22.80
CA PHE A 254 -22.61 -10.16 21.80
C PHE A 254 -23.56 -9.89 20.63
N PRO A 255 -23.05 -9.62 19.40
CA PRO A 255 -23.88 -9.40 18.22
C PRO A 255 -24.77 -10.58 17.84
N PHE A 256 -24.32 -11.79 18.14
CA PHE A 256 -25.01 -13.04 17.83
C PHE A 256 -25.34 -13.81 19.10
N ASP A 257 -26.18 -14.85 18.94
CA ASP A 257 -26.55 -15.74 20.04
C ASP A 257 -25.31 -16.31 20.75
N GLY A 258 -25.36 -16.45 22.07
CA GLY A 258 -24.26 -16.99 22.89
C GLY A 258 -23.84 -18.43 22.55
N SER A 259 -24.61 -19.14 21.74
CA SER A 259 -24.22 -20.43 21.16
C SER A 259 -23.22 -20.31 20.00
N TYR A 260 -23.09 -19.12 19.38
CA TYR A 260 -22.12 -18.88 18.32
C TYR A 260 -20.69 -19.00 18.86
N LYS A 261 -19.84 -19.78 18.19
CA LYS A 261 -18.44 -20.05 18.61
C LYS A 261 -17.40 -19.66 17.56
N GLY A 262 -17.81 -18.95 16.51
CA GLY A 262 -16.90 -18.43 15.48
C GLY A 262 -16.31 -17.06 15.84
N GLU A 263 -15.47 -16.55 14.96
CA GLU A 263 -15.01 -15.16 15.03
C GLU A 263 -16.02 -14.22 14.36
N LEU A 264 -15.97 -12.95 14.74
CA LEU A 264 -16.71 -11.89 14.06
C LEU A 264 -15.85 -11.30 12.93
N ASN A 265 -16.45 -11.10 11.77
CA ASN A 265 -15.93 -10.20 10.76
C ASN A 265 -16.70 -8.89 10.82
N ILE A 266 -15.99 -7.78 10.73
CA ILE A 266 -16.58 -6.45 10.81
C ILE A 266 -16.10 -5.60 9.63
N ALA A 267 -16.94 -4.65 9.24
CA ALA A 267 -16.59 -3.53 8.39
C ALA A 267 -17.29 -2.28 8.89
N ILE A 268 -16.70 -1.15 8.65
CA ILE A 268 -17.21 0.16 9.02
C ILE A 268 -17.26 1.02 7.77
N GLY A 269 -18.26 1.89 7.70
CA GLY A 269 -18.37 2.88 6.66
C GLY A 269 -19.76 3.52 6.59
N ARG A 270 -19.86 4.55 5.79
CA ARG A 270 -21.09 5.36 5.66
C ARG A 270 -22.11 4.68 4.80
N LEU A 271 -23.27 4.39 5.37
CA LEU A 271 -24.42 3.82 4.69
C LEU A 271 -25.61 4.81 4.73
N ASN A 272 -26.53 4.66 3.78
CA ASN A 272 -27.77 5.45 3.68
C ASN A 272 -27.61 6.97 3.47
N GLY A 273 -26.42 7.42 3.04
CA GLY A 273 -26.16 8.84 2.82
C GLY A 273 -25.97 9.65 4.12
N GLU A 274 -25.85 8.98 5.26
CA GLU A 274 -25.62 9.60 6.55
C GLU A 274 -24.17 10.11 6.68
N LEU A 275 -23.93 11.02 7.60
CA LEU A 275 -22.58 11.52 7.93
C LEU A 275 -21.85 10.59 8.88
N THR A 276 -22.57 9.72 9.57
CA THR A 276 -22.09 8.76 10.56
C THR A 276 -21.70 7.43 9.93
N ASP A 277 -20.72 6.78 10.51
CA ASP A 277 -20.31 5.44 10.12
C ASP A 277 -21.27 4.38 10.70
N SER A 278 -21.53 3.35 9.92
CA SER A 278 -22.28 2.15 10.33
C SER A 278 -21.31 0.99 10.53
N ILE A 279 -21.59 0.13 11.50
CA ILE A 279 -20.83 -1.10 11.74
C ILE A 279 -21.61 -2.28 11.14
N VAL A 280 -21.02 -3.02 10.23
CA VAL A 280 -21.56 -4.28 9.73
C VAL A 280 -20.79 -5.43 10.32
N VAL A 281 -21.47 -6.32 11.04
CA VAL A 281 -20.87 -7.49 11.68
C VAL A 281 -21.39 -8.75 11.02
N SER A 282 -20.53 -9.70 10.69
CA SER A 282 -20.92 -10.98 10.12
C SER A 282 -20.22 -12.16 10.81
N GLN A 283 -20.84 -13.33 10.71
CA GLN A 283 -20.28 -14.57 11.22
C GLN A 283 -19.25 -15.15 10.25
N ASN A 284 -18.04 -15.48 10.73
CA ASN A 284 -17.05 -16.20 9.92
C ASN A 284 -17.38 -17.70 9.75
N LYS A 285 -18.27 -18.23 10.60
CA LYS A 285 -18.84 -19.59 10.50
C LYS A 285 -20.33 -19.49 10.77
N GLY A 286 -21.13 -19.43 9.74
CA GLY A 286 -22.58 -19.20 9.82
C GLY A 286 -23.03 -18.27 8.70
N GLY A 287 -24.26 -17.83 8.74
CA GLY A 287 -24.85 -17.02 7.67
C GLY A 287 -25.53 -15.75 8.16
N GLU A 288 -25.33 -15.40 9.43
CA GLU A 288 -25.93 -14.21 10.01
C GLU A 288 -25.04 -12.98 9.81
N ALA A 289 -25.69 -11.85 9.58
CA ALA A 289 -25.07 -10.52 9.62
C ALA A 289 -25.98 -9.56 10.39
N VAL A 290 -25.39 -8.51 10.96
CA VAL A 290 -26.09 -7.45 11.69
C VAL A 290 -25.50 -6.12 11.26
N VAL A 291 -26.33 -5.11 11.05
CA VAL A 291 -25.91 -3.73 10.82
C VAL A 291 -26.22 -2.92 12.05
N TYR A 292 -25.22 -2.26 12.57
CA TYR A 292 -25.35 -1.33 13.69
C TYR A 292 -25.22 0.09 13.17
N ASN A 293 -26.25 0.90 13.39
CA ASN A 293 -26.15 2.35 13.28
C ASN A 293 -26.15 2.91 14.68
N TYR A 294 -25.15 3.66 15.04
CA TYR A 294 -25.06 4.25 16.36
C TYR A 294 -25.77 5.61 16.42
N HIS A 295 -27.07 5.66 16.10
CA HIS A 295 -27.93 6.73 16.55
C HIS A 295 -28.68 6.25 17.80
N GLY A 296 -28.06 6.42 18.98
CA GLY A 296 -28.68 6.09 20.26
C GLY A 296 -28.70 4.61 20.63
N GLY A 297 -27.79 3.79 20.13
CA GLY A 297 -27.57 2.41 20.60
C GLY A 297 -28.51 1.36 19.99
N VAL A 298 -29.14 1.63 18.88
CA VAL A 298 -30.09 0.69 18.27
C VAL A 298 -29.39 -0.24 17.28
N ILE A 299 -29.36 -1.50 17.64
CA ILE A 299 -28.98 -2.62 16.77
C ILE A 299 -30.13 -2.88 15.80
N LYS A 300 -29.86 -2.92 14.49
CA LYS A 300 -30.81 -3.48 13.54
C LYS A 300 -30.94 -4.99 13.74
N GLU A 301 -32.11 -5.52 13.36
CA GLU A 301 -32.39 -6.95 13.45
C GLU A 301 -31.31 -7.80 12.75
N LYS A 302 -31.04 -8.97 13.32
CA LYS A 302 -30.21 -10.00 12.70
C LYS A 302 -30.82 -10.43 11.38
N ILE A 303 -30.02 -10.49 10.35
CA ILE A 303 -30.45 -10.88 9.02
C ILE A 303 -29.66 -12.08 8.50
N PHE A 304 -30.27 -12.83 7.60
CA PHE A 304 -29.66 -13.93 6.87
C PHE A 304 -29.59 -13.56 5.37
N PRO A 305 -28.57 -12.78 4.95
CA PRO A 305 -28.53 -12.23 3.60
C PRO A 305 -28.64 -13.28 2.48
N LEU A 306 -28.13 -14.48 2.74
CA LEU A 306 -28.16 -15.62 1.81
C LEU A 306 -29.15 -16.71 2.24
N GLY A 307 -30.07 -16.39 3.15
CA GLY A 307 -31.06 -17.31 3.69
C GLY A 307 -30.54 -18.16 4.84
N LYS A 308 -31.46 -18.64 5.70
CA LYS A 308 -31.15 -19.39 6.93
C LYS A 308 -30.40 -20.71 6.73
N LYS A 309 -30.42 -21.27 5.51
CA LYS A 309 -29.71 -22.51 5.15
C LYS A 309 -28.22 -22.30 4.86
N PHE A 310 -27.80 -21.08 4.57
CA PHE A 310 -26.38 -20.78 4.34
C PHE A 310 -25.59 -20.80 5.66
N LYS A 311 -24.48 -21.54 5.72
CA LYS A 311 -23.69 -21.75 6.95
C LYS A 311 -22.19 -21.68 6.74
N LEU A 312 -21.73 -21.22 5.58
CA LEU A 312 -20.32 -21.29 5.19
C LEU A 312 -19.45 -20.13 5.68
N GLY A 313 -20.04 -19.13 6.35
CA GLY A 313 -19.35 -17.94 6.78
C GLY A 313 -19.37 -16.79 5.76
N LEU A 314 -19.32 -15.59 6.28
CA LEU A 314 -19.38 -14.36 5.53
C LEU A 314 -18.22 -13.46 5.96
N SER A 315 -17.40 -13.01 5.02
CA SER A 315 -16.56 -11.83 5.18
C SER A 315 -17.32 -10.60 4.70
N VAL A 316 -16.96 -9.43 5.19
CA VAL A 316 -17.71 -8.20 4.92
C VAL A 316 -16.78 -7.01 4.67
N ALA A 317 -17.19 -6.13 3.75
CA ALA A 317 -16.64 -4.80 3.55
C ALA A 317 -17.80 -3.82 3.28
N VAL A 318 -17.56 -2.56 3.54
CA VAL A 318 -18.50 -1.46 3.25
C VAL A 318 -17.90 -0.58 2.16
N ALA A 319 -18.72 -0.22 1.20
CA ALA A 319 -18.42 0.83 0.24
C ALA A 319 -19.28 2.04 0.61
N ASP A 320 -18.59 3.11 1.00
CA ASP A 320 -19.24 4.32 1.54
C ASP A 320 -20.22 4.95 0.58
N SER A 321 -21.30 5.50 1.16
CA SER A 321 -22.23 6.33 0.43
C SER A 321 -21.53 7.55 -0.18
N ASN A 322 -22.02 7.97 -1.36
CA ASN A 322 -21.46 9.10 -2.13
C ASN A 322 -20.00 8.92 -2.61
N SER A 323 -19.40 7.74 -2.45
CA SER A 323 -18.11 7.46 -3.06
C SER A 323 -18.24 7.26 -4.58
N PRO A 324 -17.29 7.76 -5.39
CA PRO A 324 -17.29 7.50 -6.82
C PRO A 324 -17.30 5.99 -7.15
N GLY A 325 -18.08 5.60 -8.13
CA GLY A 325 -18.25 4.20 -8.53
C GLY A 325 -19.17 3.36 -7.65
N VAL A 326 -19.66 3.91 -6.52
CA VAL A 326 -20.55 3.25 -5.55
C VAL A 326 -21.97 3.82 -5.65
N ALA A 327 -22.97 3.02 -5.30
CA ALA A 327 -24.36 3.50 -5.23
C ALA A 327 -24.51 4.61 -4.17
N LYS A 328 -25.39 5.59 -4.42
CA LYS A 328 -25.58 6.79 -3.59
C LYS A 328 -25.72 6.50 -2.09
N ASN A 329 -26.40 5.40 -1.73
CA ASN A 329 -26.66 5.02 -0.34
C ASN A 329 -25.59 4.11 0.24
N GLY A 330 -24.45 3.93 -0.44
CA GLY A 330 -23.45 2.94 -0.05
C GLY A 330 -23.88 1.51 -0.37
N GLN A 331 -22.96 0.58 -0.19
CA GLN A 331 -23.18 -0.84 -0.47
C GLN A 331 -22.42 -1.71 0.53
N VAL A 332 -22.97 -2.87 0.83
CA VAL A 332 -22.31 -3.90 1.64
C VAL A 332 -21.83 -5.02 0.72
N ILE A 333 -20.56 -5.34 0.80
CA ILE A 333 -19.91 -6.39 0.03
C ILE A 333 -19.72 -7.59 0.94
N LEU A 334 -20.30 -8.73 0.56
CA LEU A 334 -20.08 -10.00 1.24
C LEU A 334 -19.22 -10.92 0.39
N GLY A 335 -18.23 -11.52 1.03
CA GLY A 335 -17.44 -12.61 0.49
C GLY A 335 -17.86 -13.94 1.08
N THR A 336 -18.01 -14.98 0.25
CA THR A 336 -18.31 -16.34 0.70
C THR A 336 -17.12 -17.27 0.47
N GLY A 337 -16.83 -18.13 1.43
CA GLY A 337 -15.75 -19.11 1.37
C GLY A 337 -16.13 -20.42 2.04
N GLY A 338 -15.22 -21.08 2.73
CA GLY A 338 -15.51 -22.24 3.57
C GLY A 338 -15.91 -23.50 2.78
N ASN A 339 -15.01 -24.05 1.97
CA ASN A 339 -15.22 -25.23 1.12
C ASN A 339 -16.23 -25.04 -0.04
N SER A 340 -16.54 -23.78 -0.38
CA SER A 340 -17.35 -23.44 -1.56
C SER A 340 -16.52 -22.74 -2.63
N ARG A 341 -17.12 -22.55 -3.79
CA ARG A 341 -16.55 -21.62 -4.78
C ARG A 341 -16.61 -20.20 -4.22
N PRO A 342 -15.48 -19.46 -4.21
CA PRO A 342 -15.47 -18.12 -3.68
C PRO A 342 -16.32 -17.19 -4.54
N GLU A 343 -17.18 -16.44 -3.89
CA GLU A 343 -18.13 -15.53 -4.54
C GLU A 343 -18.13 -14.19 -3.81
N VAL A 344 -18.20 -13.10 -4.57
CA VAL A 344 -18.49 -11.75 -4.07
C VAL A 344 -19.95 -11.43 -4.38
N ILE A 345 -20.64 -10.89 -3.39
CA ILE A 345 -22.04 -10.49 -3.47
C ILE A 345 -22.15 -9.07 -2.95
N ILE A 346 -22.64 -8.18 -3.80
CA ILE A 346 -22.83 -6.76 -3.50
C ILE A 346 -24.29 -6.55 -3.16
N PHE A 347 -24.55 -6.08 -1.95
CA PHE A 347 -25.87 -5.74 -1.44
C PHE A 347 -26.10 -4.24 -1.43
N ASP A 348 -27.38 -3.85 -1.31
CA ASP A 348 -27.70 -2.50 -0.88
C ASP A 348 -27.26 -2.27 0.59
N SER A 349 -27.36 -1.03 1.05
CA SER A 349 -26.96 -0.61 2.41
C SER A 349 -27.68 -1.32 3.53
N SER A 350 -28.87 -1.88 3.28
CA SER A 350 -29.71 -2.58 4.28
C SER A 350 -29.53 -4.10 4.25
N LEU A 351 -28.68 -4.64 3.38
CA LEU A 351 -28.52 -6.07 3.12
C LEU A 351 -29.82 -6.78 2.69
N SER A 352 -30.77 -6.04 2.13
CA SER A 352 -32.09 -6.58 1.75
C SER A 352 -32.15 -7.00 0.28
N ARG A 353 -31.36 -6.38 -0.59
CA ARG A 353 -31.34 -6.64 -2.03
C ARG A 353 -29.95 -6.87 -2.56
N ILE A 354 -29.79 -7.93 -3.35
CA ILE A 354 -28.55 -8.20 -4.11
C ILE A 354 -28.54 -7.29 -5.34
N ASN A 355 -27.53 -6.44 -5.42
CA ASN A 355 -27.29 -5.59 -6.58
C ASN A 355 -26.44 -6.32 -7.63
N LYS A 356 -25.46 -7.11 -7.20
CA LYS A 356 -24.58 -7.88 -8.07
C LYS A 356 -24.03 -9.09 -7.33
N ARG A 357 -23.70 -10.15 -8.07
CA ARG A 357 -22.94 -11.30 -7.58
C ARG A 357 -22.09 -11.90 -8.68
N PHE A 358 -20.90 -12.39 -8.33
CA PHE A 358 -19.99 -13.03 -9.28
C PHE A 358 -19.00 -13.94 -8.58
N PHE A 359 -18.62 -15.01 -9.28
CA PHE A 359 -17.62 -15.96 -8.79
C PHE A 359 -16.20 -15.46 -9.06
N ILE A 360 -15.33 -15.64 -8.07
CA ILE A 360 -13.93 -15.19 -8.11
C ILE A 360 -13.02 -16.25 -8.74
N ASP A 361 -13.31 -17.53 -8.48
CA ASP A 361 -12.53 -18.66 -8.99
C ASP A 361 -13.44 -19.88 -9.18
N THR A 362 -13.00 -20.85 -9.96
CA THR A 362 -13.67 -22.14 -10.12
C THR A 362 -13.31 -23.14 -9.03
N ARG A 363 -12.13 -22.97 -8.39
CA ARG A 363 -11.66 -23.80 -7.30
C ARG A 363 -12.40 -23.48 -6.02
N LYS A 364 -12.63 -24.50 -5.19
CA LYS A 364 -13.16 -24.30 -3.85
C LYS A 364 -12.10 -23.68 -2.94
N LEU A 365 -12.50 -22.67 -2.19
CA LEU A 365 -11.65 -22.05 -1.18
C LEU A 365 -11.77 -22.81 0.15
N LYS A 366 -10.67 -23.23 0.75
CA LYS A 366 -10.69 -23.94 2.03
C LYS A 366 -10.98 -23.02 3.21
N GLY A 367 -10.56 -21.78 3.15
CA GLY A 367 -10.70 -20.76 4.18
C GLY A 367 -11.71 -19.66 3.83
N GLU A 368 -11.64 -18.57 4.56
CA GLU A 368 -12.42 -17.37 4.27
C GLU A 368 -11.92 -16.66 3.01
N LEU A 369 -12.85 -16.01 2.33
CA LEU A 369 -12.54 -15.02 1.30
C LEU A 369 -12.38 -13.67 1.99
N GLY A 370 -11.19 -13.09 1.98
CA GLY A 370 -11.00 -11.70 2.43
C GLY A 370 -11.61 -10.73 1.42
N VAL A 371 -12.33 -9.72 1.89
CA VAL A 371 -12.84 -8.63 1.04
C VAL A 371 -12.55 -7.28 1.66
N ALA A 372 -12.20 -6.31 0.81
CA ALA A 372 -12.03 -4.90 1.15
C ALA A 372 -12.51 -4.02 -0.01
N VAL A 373 -12.69 -2.73 0.25
CA VAL A 373 -13.06 -1.73 -0.76
C VAL A 373 -12.11 -0.55 -0.61
N GLY A 374 -11.59 -0.05 -1.74
CA GLY A 374 -10.72 1.11 -1.76
C GLY A 374 -10.43 1.57 -3.19
N ASP A 375 -9.97 2.79 -3.36
CA ASP A 375 -9.47 3.33 -4.63
C ASP A 375 -7.99 3.00 -4.81
N VAL A 376 -7.70 1.73 -5.11
CA VAL A 376 -6.32 1.26 -5.27
C VAL A 376 -5.74 1.53 -6.66
N SER A 377 -6.58 1.97 -7.59
CA SER A 377 -6.15 2.37 -8.94
C SER A 377 -5.77 3.86 -9.02
N GLY A 378 -6.25 4.70 -8.10
CA GLY A 378 -6.05 6.14 -8.08
C GLY A 378 -6.90 6.90 -9.10
N ASP A 379 -7.96 6.27 -9.63
CA ASP A 379 -8.86 6.88 -10.60
C ASP A 379 -10.10 7.54 -9.95
N LYS A 380 -10.12 7.58 -8.63
CA LYS A 380 -11.18 8.04 -7.73
C LYS A 380 -12.40 7.11 -7.65
N ASN A 381 -12.47 6.05 -8.42
CA ASN A 381 -13.50 5.03 -8.26
C ASN A 381 -13.02 3.96 -7.27
N LYS A 382 -13.92 3.48 -6.43
CA LYS A 382 -13.58 2.38 -5.51
C LYS A 382 -13.56 1.04 -6.24
N GLU A 383 -12.61 0.18 -5.87
CA GLU A 383 -12.50 -1.21 -6.29
C GLU A 383 -12.84 -2.16 -5.15
N ILE A 384 -13.17 -3.39 -5.53
CA ILE A 384 -13.33 -4.52 -4.61
C ILE A 384 -12.05 -5.35 -4.64
N ILE A 385 -11.36 -5.42 -3.52
CA ILE A 385 -10.14 -6.18 -3.34
C ILE A 385 -10.50 -7.50 -2.67
N VAL A 386 -10.02 -8.60 -3.26
CA VAL A 386 -10.34 -9.96 -2.79
C VAL A 386 -9.05 -10.71 -2.50
N ALA A 387 -8.91 -11.21 -1.28
CA ALA A 387 -7.80 -12.03 -0.85
C ALA A 387 -8.21 -13.51 -0.79
N LEU A 388 -7.48 -14.35 -1.51
CA LEU A 388 -7.74 -15.78 -1.68
C LEU A 388 -6.62 -16.59 -1.03
N ASP A 389 -6.99 -17.46 -0.09
CA ASP A 389 -6.07 -18.39 0.55
C ASP A 389 -6.43 -19.84 0.18
N TYR A 390 -5.58 -20.44 -0.66
CA TYR A 390 -5.67 -21.85 -1.05
C TYR A 390 -4.71 -22.75 -0.24
N GLY A 391 -4.15 -22.23 0.86
CA GLY A 391 -3.13 -22.89 1.65
C GLY A 391 -1.72 -22.63 1.12
N THR A 392 -1.28 -23.36 0.11
CA THR A 392 0.06 -23.19 -0.51
C THR A 392 0.16 -22.03 -1.49
N SER A 393 -0.98 -21.49 -1.93
CA SER A 393 -1.04 -20.38 -2.89
C SER A 393 -1.99 -19.31 -2.38
N LYS A 394 -1.46 -18.12 -2.23
CA LYS A 394 -2.23 -16.93 -1.85
C LYS A 394 -2.24 -15.93 -2.99
N GLN A 395 -3.40 -15.34 -3.25
CA GLN A 395 -3.60 -14.42 -4.36
C GLN A 395 -4.46 -13.24 -3.92
N VAL A 396 -4.24 -12.11 -4.56
CA VAL A 396 -5.12 -10.94 -4.50
C VAL A 396 -5.66 -10.68 -5.88
N LYS A 397 -6.95 -10.38 -5.97
CA LYS A 397 -7.63 -9.99 -7.20
C LYS A 397 -8.41 -8.72 -6.96
N ILE A 398 -8.40 -7.81 -7.91
CA ILE A 398 -9.04 -6.50 -7.84
C ILE A 398 -10.10 -6.43 -8.92
N TYR A 399 -11.33 -6.04 -8.53
CA TYR A 399 -12.48 -5.97 -9.40
C TYR A 399 -13.14 -4.59 -9.29
N ASN A 400 -13.73 -4.12 -10.38
CA ASN A 400 -14.69 -3.03 -10.27
C ASN A 400 -16.06 -3.52 -9.79
N PHE A 401 -16.95 -2.60 -9.45
CA PHE A 401 -18.32 -2.93 -8.96
C PHE A 401 -19.21 -3.62 -10.02
N ALA A 402 -18.83 -3.58 -11.30
CA ALA A 402 -19.47 -4.38 -12.35
C ALA A 402 -19.01 -5.86 -12.36
N GLY A 403 -18.04 -6.23 -11.52
CA GLY A 403 -17.46 -7.59 -11.47
C GLY A 403 -16.40 -7.88 -12.53
N LYS A 404 -15.88 -6.85 -13.20
CA LYS A 404 -14.77 -6.99 -14.15
C LYS A 404 -13.45 -7.05 -13.38
N LEU A 405 -12.62 -8.08 -13.64
CA LEU A 405 -11.27 -8.16 -13.10
C LEU A 405 -10.40 -7.05 -13.72
N LEU A 406 -9.76 -6.27 -12.87
CA LEU A 406 -8.86 -5.17 -13.25
C LEU A 406 -7.39 -5.58 -13.10
N SER A 407 -7.04 -6.21 -11.97
CA SER A 407 -5.68 -6.66 -11.68
C SER A 407 -5.68 -7.91 -10.81
N GLN A 408 -4.57 -8.64 -10.82
CA GLN A 408 -4.34 -9.75 -9.90
C GLN A 408 -2.85 -10.01 -9.72
N PHE A 409 -2.48 -10.48 -8.52
CA PHE A 409 -1.12 -10.91 -8.23
C PHE A 409 -1.07 -12.07 -7.25
N LYS A 410 0.04 -12.80 -7.26
CA LYS A 410 0.32 -13.88 -6.30
C LYS A 410 1.24 -13.39 -5.22
N LEU A 411 1.01 -13.87 -4.01
CA LEU A 411 1.89 -13.61 -2.87
C LEU A 411 2.93 -14.71 -2.75
N SER A 412 4.17 -14.30 -2.46
CA SER A 412 5.30 -15.20 -2.24
C SER A 412 5.94 -14.95 -0.87
N GLY A 413 6.78 -15.87 -0.40
CA GLY A 413 7.56 -15.70 0.83
C GLY A 413 6.73 -15.84 2.11
N SER A 414 6.90 -14.91 3.04
CA SER A 414 6.38 -14.97 4.42
C SER A 414 4.85 -14.97 4.60
N PHE A 415 4.07 -15.00 3.50
CA PHE A 415 2.61 -15.14 3.54
C PHE A 415 2.12 -16.59 3.61
N THR A 416 2.98 -17.55 3.90
CA THR A 416 2.66 -18.99 3.85
C THR A 416 1.79 -19.47 4.99
N PHE A 417 1.68 -18.74 6.10
CA PHE A 417 0.98 -19.18 7.31
C PHE A 417 -0.25 -18.34 7.63
N GLY A 418 -1.31 -18.99 8.09
CA GLY A 418 -2.56 -18.39 8.59
C GLY A 418 -3.47 -17.80 7.49
N PRO A 419 -4.73 -17.49 7.84
CA PRO A 419 -5.68 -16.85 6.93
C PRO A 419 -5.23 -15.45 6.52
N LEU A 420 -5.47 -15.10 5.25
CA LEU A 420 -5.12 -13.80 4.71
C LEU A 420 -6.27 -12.83 4.92
N LYS A 421 -6.02 -11.73 5.63
CA LYS A 421 -6.94 -10.60 5.76
C LYS A 421 -6.47 -9.46 4.87
N VAL A 422 -7.41 -8.70 4.35
CA VAL A 422 -7.16 -7.58 3.43
C VAL A 422 -7.91 -6.34 3.88
N GLY A 423 -7.29 -5.20 3.71
CA GLY A 423 -7.86 -3.86 3.84
C GLY A 423 -7.40 -2.99 2.69
N ALA A 424 -7.92 -1.78 2.62
CA ALA A 424 -7.46 -0.73 1.72
C ALA A 424 -7.54 0.61 2.45
N VAL A 425 -6.50 1.40 2.35
CA VAL A 425 -6.41 2.72 2.98
C VAL A 425 -5.31 3.54 2.31
N ASP A 426 -5.56 4.81 2.12
CA ASP A 426 -4.56 5.80 1.74
C ASP A 426 -3.70 6.12 2.98
N VAL A 427 -2.54 5.46 3.08
CA VAL A 427 -1.69 5.53 4.29
C VAL A 427 -0.80 6.76 4.34
N ASP A 428 -0.61 7.46 3.25
CA ASP A 428 0.27 8.62 3.13
C ASP A 428 -0.42 9.85 2.52
N PHE A 429 -1.75 9.77 2.32
CA PHE A 429 -2.61 10.83 1.82
C PHE A 429 -2.24 11.32 0.41
N ASP A 430 -1.78 10.41 -0.44
CA ASP A 430 -1.50 10.69 -1.86
C ASP A 430 -2.74 10.63 -2.76
N GLY A 431 -3.88 10.19 -2.21
CA GLY A 431 -5.17 10.05 -2.89
C GLY A 431 -5.39 8.67 -3.52
N ARG A 432 -4.53 7.70 -3.24
CA ARG A 432 -4.63 6.31 -3.65
C ARG A 432 -4.58 5.38 -2.44
N ASP A 433 -5.51 4.44 -2.35
CA ASP A 433 -5.48 3.46 -1.27
C ASP A 433 -4.42 2.36 -1.52
N GLU A 434 -3.57 2.07 -0.54
CA GLU A 434 -2.75 0.86 -0.52
C GLU A 434 -3.58 -0.36 -0.17
N ILE A 435 -3.23 -1.49 -0.81
CA ILE A 435 -3.74 -2.79 -0.40
C ILE A 435 -2.98 -3.25 0.84
N VAL A 436 -3.67 -3.31 1.96
CA VAL A 436 -3.12 -3.74 3.24
C VAL A 436 -3.36 -5.24 3.42
N LEU A 437 -2.29 -6.01 3.57
CA LEU A 437 -2.37 -7.45 3.79
C LEU A 437 -1.84 -7.80 5.17
N MET A 438 -2.59 -8.64 5.87
CA MET A 438 -2.25 -9.17 7.19
C MET A 438 -2.34 -10.69 7.19
N ASN A 439 -1.33 -11.34 7.78
CA ASN A 439 -1.44 -12.77 8.07
C ASN A 439 -2.27 -12.93 9.34
N GLY A 440 -3.27 -13.83 9.30
CA GLY A 440 -3.86 -14.34 10.53
C GLY A 440 -2.82 -15.22 11.26
N GLN A 441 -2.75 -15.13 12.57
CA GLN A 441 -2.06 -16.12 13.38
C GLN A 441 -2.93 -17.36 13.53
#